data_8c88274fc757210fdf248d574fc25445
#
_entry.id   8c88274fc757210fdf248d574fc25445
#
_cell.length_a   1.000
_cell.length_b   1.000
_cell.length_c   1.000
_cell.angle_alpha   90.00
_cell.angle_beta   90.00
_cell.angle_gamma   90.00
#
_symmetry.space_group_name_H-M   'P 1'
#
loop_
_entity.id
_entity.type
_entity.pdbx_description
1 polymer ?
#
loop_
_entity_poly.entity_id
_entity_poly.type
_entity_poly.pdbx_seq_one_letter_code
_entity_poly.pdbx_strand_id
1 'polypeptide(L)'
;LRSALSWAVAEELLRSNPLAGVRGPARPQPRRHHALAEVRQLLGYAEQEVERASAFLVGERASPRRLRSLFSAEQDLLLVRLAADSGARRGELAVLRLGDLDGRVLSIERGLSHGVLGSTKSSRARRVTLGATTVALIHHQFDSWAEPRPTPMGDWLFAPTPARETFMTADALSHKFRRLGRSAGVENPALHRLRHGVATHLVEKGKLLKAQARLGHRDPSTTLRHYSHAVPLDDLDVADELDQVLNDR
;
A
#
# COMPACT_ATOMS: atom_id res chain seq x y z
N LEU A 1 13.14 24.29 -4.16
CA LEU A 1 14.05 25.42 -4.38
C LEU A 1 14.77 25.84 -3.09
N ARG A 2 14.05 26.14 -1.97
CA ARG A 2 14.68 26.56 -0.70
C ARG A 2 15.72 25.55 -0.20
N SER A 3 15.44 24.25 -0.23
CA SER A 3 16.36 23.19 0.19
C SER A 3 17.62 23.13 -0.69
N ALA A 4 17.46 23.33 -2.01
CA ALA A 4 18.60 23.39 -2.93
C ALA A 4 19.49 24.61 -2.65
N LEU A 5 18.88 25.77 -2.36
CA LEU A 5 19.63 26.99 -1.99
C LEU A 5 20.31 26.85 -0.62
N SER A 6 19.67 26.19 0.34
CA SER A 6 20.30 25.90 1.65
C SER A 6 21.46 24.93 1.52
N TRP A 7 21.35 23.94 0.61
CA TRP A 7 22.46 23.07 0.27
C TRP A 7 23.61 23.87 -0.40
N ALA A 8 23.32 24.76 -1.35
CA ALA A 8 24.30 25.60 -1.99
C ALA A 8 25.04 26.52 -1.00
N VAL A 9 24.39 26.98 0.08
CA VAL A 9 25.05 27.70 1.18
C VAL A 9 25.95 26.78 2.00
N ALA A 10 25.52 25.55 2.28
CA ALA A 10 26.32 24.57 3.01
C ALA A 10 27.58 24.13 2.25
N GLU A 11 27.52 24.13 0.89
CA GLU A 11 28.63 23.84 0.01
C GLU A 11 29.44 25.13 -0.38
N GLU A 12 29.23 26.24 0.32
CA GLU A 12 29.89 27.52 0.10
C GLU A 12 29.72 28.13 -1.30
N LEU A 13 28.75 27.63 -2.09
CA LEU A 13 28.42 28.14 -3.42
C LEU A 13 27.62 29.45 -3.38
N LEU A 14 26.98 29.74 -2.24
CA LEU A 14 26.22 30.96 -1.96
C LEU A 14 26.56 31.48 -0.56
N ARG A 15 26.69 32.79 -0.42
CA ARG A 15 26.92 33.43 0.88
C ARG A 15 25.72 33.32 1.83
N SER A 16 24.51 33.36 1.30
CA SER A 16 23.27 33.24 2.06
C SER A 16 22.15 32.70 1.20
N ASN A 17 21.13 32.13 1.84
CA ASN A 17 19.95 31.67 1.12
C ASN A 17 19.00 32.85 0.87
N PRO A 18 18.80 33.31 -0.38
CA PRO A 18 17.96 34.46 -0.71
C PRO A 18 16.48 34.23 -0.35
N LEU A 19 16.08 32.98 -0.11
CA LEU A 19 14.72 32.63 0.32
C LEU A 19 14.59 32.44 1.83
N ALA A 20 15.60 32.76 2.64
CA ALA A 20 15.56 32.54 4.10
C ALA A 20 14.36 33.25 4.76
N GLY A 21 14.08 34.50 4.37
CA GLY A 21 12.98 35.33 4.88
C GLY A 21 11.66 35.19 4.10
N VAL A 22 11.62 34.47 2.99
CA VAL A 22 10.40 34.34 2.17
C VAL A 22 9.44 33.37 2.85
N ARG A 23 8.24 33.81 3.21
CA ARG A 23 7.20 32.88 3.66
C ARG A 23 6.82 31.92 2.55
N GLY A 24 6.95 30.63 2.81
CA GLY A 24 6.44 29.60 1.89
C GLY A 24 4.94 29.71 1.68
N PRO A 25 4.41 29.14 0.60
CA PRO A 25 2.97 29.06 0.41
C PRO A 25 2.31 28.42 1.64
N ALA A 26 1.08 28.84 1.94
CA ALA A 26 0.30 28.21 3.01
C ALA A 26 0.36 26.70 2.87
N ARG A 27 0.50 26.01 4.00
CA ARG A 27 0.51 24.53 3.98
C ARG A 27 -0.78 24.07 3.30
N PRO A 28 -0.69 23.20 2.28
CA PRO A 28 -1.89 22.59 1.72
C PRO A 28 -2.68 21.97 2.85
N GLN A 29 -4.00 22.13 2.81
CA GLN A 29 -4.87 21.42 3.76
C GLN A 29 -4.54 19.93 3.76
N PRO A 30 -4.66 19.22 4.91
CA PRO A 30 -4.42 17.78 4.98
C PRO A 30 -5.22 17.10 3.85
N ARG A 31 -4.53 16.36 3.01
CA ARG A 31 -5.21 15.63 1.93
C ARG A 31 -6.12 14.59 2.57
N ARG A 32 -7.41 14.63 2.21
CA ARG A 32 -8.38 13.62 2.63
C ARG A 32 -7.81 12.23 2.34
N HIS A 33 -7.77 11.37 3.35
CA HIS A 33 -7.41 9.96 3.21
C HIS A 33 -8.66 9.12 2.95
N HIS A 34 -8.51 7.88 2.51
CA HIS A 34 -9.62 6.95 2.42
C HIS A 34 -9.98 6.44 3.81
N ALA A 35 -11.22 6.66 4.22
CA ALA A 35 -11.74 6.05 5.44
C ALA A 35 -11.82 4.53 5.29
N LEU A 36 -11.79 3.78 6.39
CA LEU A 36 -11.92 2.32 6.33
C LEU A 36 -13.23 1.85 5.69
N ALA A 37 -14.29 2.66 5.78
CA ALA A 37 -15.54 2.40 5.07
C ALA A 37 -15.34 2.37 3.55
N GLU A 38 -14.59 3.33 2.99
CA GLU A 38 -14.24 3.36 1.56
C GLU A 38 -13.35 2.16 1.17
N VAL A 39 -12.44 1.72 2.06
CA VAL A 39 -11.62 0.52 1.82
C VAL A 39 -12.49 -0.73 1.78
N ARG A 40 -13.46 -0.87 2.68
CA ARG A 40 -14.44 -1.98 2.66
C ARG A 40 -15.31 -1.95 1.40
N GLN A 41 -15.74 -0.78 0.96
CA GLN A 41 -16.49 -0.60 -0.29
C GLN A 41 -15.67 -1.04 -1.51
N LEU A 42 -14.38 -0.68 -1.57
CA LEU A 42 -13.46 -1.12 -2.62
C LEU A 42 -13.29 -2.64 -2.64
N LEU A 43 -13.12 -3.26 -1.46
CA LEU A 43 -13.00 -4.71 -1.33
C LEU A 43 -14.27 -5.41 -1.76
N GLY A 44 -15.44 -5.01 -1.26
CA GLY A 44 -16.71 -5.63 -1.62
C GLY A 44 -17.02 -5.52 -3.12
N TYR A 45 -16.70 -4.37 -3.74
CA TYR A 45 -16.83 -4.23 -5.19
C TYR A 45 -15.87 -5.17 -5.95
N ALA A 46 -14.60 -5.26 -5.51
CA ALA A 46 -13.62 -6.13 -6.15
C ALA A 46 -13.97 -7.62 -6.02
N GLU A 47 -14.52 -8.04 -4.88
CA GLU A 47 -15.02 -9.39 -4.64
C GLU A 47 -16.19 -9.71 -5.60
N GLN A 48 -17.16 -8.80 -5.74
CA GLN A 48 -18.26 -8.96 -6.69
C GLN A 48 -17.79 -9.05 -8.15
N GLU A 49 -16.74 -8.31 -8.54
CA GLU A 49 -16.18 -8.41 -9.90
C GLU A 49 -15.50 -9.77 -10.14
N VAL A 50 -14.85 -10.35 -9.13
CA VAL A 50 -14.31 -11.72 -9.21
C VAL A 50 -15.45 -12.73 -9.35
N GLU A 51 -16.50 -12.64 -8.53
CA GLU A 51 -17.68 -13.50 -8.62
C GLU A 51 -18.35 -13.42 -10.00
N ARG A 52 -18.55 -12.20 -10.51
CA ARG A 52 -19.12 -12.01 -11.88
C ARG A 52 -18.24 -12.62 -12.94
N ALA A 53 -16.92 -12.39 -12.87
CA ALA A 53 -16.00 -12.92 -13.88
C ALA A 53 -15.91 -14.45 -13.83
N SER A 54 -15.98 -15.07 -12.65
CA SER A 54 -15.95 -16.51 -12.46
C SER A 54 -17.26 -17.18 -12.90
N ALA A 55 -18.42 -16.57 -12.65
CA ALA A 55 -19.72 -17.10 -13.04
C ALA A 55 -19.83 -17.35 -14.56
N PHE A 56 -19.15 -16.54 -15.38
CA PHE A 56 -19.10 -16.72 -16.84
C PHE A 56 -18.20 -17.88 -17.30
N LEU A 57 -17.49 -18.56 -16.40
CA LEU A 57 -16.63 -19.71 -16.72
C LEU A 57 -17.33 -21.05 -16.52
N VAL A 58 -18.51 -21.06 -15.88
CA VAL A 58 -19.27 -22.29 -15.63
C VAL A 58 -20.03 -22.69 -16.90
N GLY A 59 -19.74 -23.88 -17.46
CA GLY A 59 -20.52 -24.52 -18.50
C GLY A 59 -20.01 -24.42 -19.96
N GLU A 60 -18.98 -23.62 -20.23
CA GLU A 60 -18.36 -23.51 -21.57
C GLU A 60 -16.83 -23.49 -21.48
N ARG A 61 -16.15 -23.91 -22.58
CA ARG A 61 -14.69 -23.66 -22.69
C ARG A 61 -14.43 -22.18 -22.53
N ALA A 62 -13.72 -21.83 -21.44
CA ALA A 62 -13.42 -20.46 -21.10
C ALA A 62 -12.66 -19.78 -22.25
N SER A 63 -13.26 -18.76 -22.87
CA SER A 63 -12.57 -18.01 -23.91
C SER A 63 -11.36 -17.26 -23.32
N PRO A 64 -10.29 -17.02 -24.09
CA PRO A 64 -9.12 -16.25 -23.61
C PRO A 64 -9.49 -14.86 -23.09
N ARG A 65 -10.58 -14.26 -23.58
CA ARG A 65 -11.09 -12.98 -23.09
C ARG A 65 -11.67 -13.10 -21.69
N ARG A 66 -12.48 -14.14 -21.41
CA ARG A 66 -13.08 -14.40 -20.10
C ARG A 66 -12.03 -14.71 -19.05
N LEU A 67 -11.03 -15.53 -19.40
CA LEU A 67 -9.88 -15.81 -18.53
C LEU A 67 -9.08 -14.54 -18.17
N ARG A 68 -8.82 -13.68 -19.15
CA ARG A 68 -8.17 -12.38 -18.89
C ARG A 68 -9.02 -11.49 -18.00
N SER A 69 -10.35 -11.51 -18.15
CA SER A 69 -11.25 -10.74 -17.29
C SER A 69 -11.18 -11.21 -15.84
N LEU A 70 -11.25 -12.52 -15.60
CA LEU A 70 -11.12 -13.10 -14.26
C LEU A 70 -9.76 -12.77 -13.64
N PHE A 71 -8.66 -13.02 -14.36
CA PHE A 71 -7.32 -12.66 -13.87
C PHE A 71 -7.22 -11.19 -13.51
N SER A 72 -7.79 -10.30 -14.34
CA SER A 72 -7.79 -8.85 -14.04
C SER A 72 -8.58 -8.52 -12.78
N ALA A 73 -9.74 -9.14 -12.56
CA ALA A 73 -10.55 -8.93 -11.37
C ALA A 73 -9.84 -9.42 -10.10
N GLU A 74 -9.24 -10.61 -10.16
CA GLU A 74 -8.43 -11.15 -9.05
C GLU A 74 -7.23 -10.25 -8.71
N GLN A 75 -6.56 -9.71 -9.73
CA GLN A 75 -5.47 -8.74 -9.53
C GLN A 75 -5.98 -7.43 -8.90
N ASP A 76 -7.20 -6.98 -9.22
CA ASP A 76 -7.83 -5.81 -8.61
C ASP A 76 -8.10 -6.06 -7.11
N LEU A 77 -8.67 -7.22 -6.78
CA LEU A 77 -8.95 -7.62 -5.40
C LEU A 77 -7.64 -7.72 -4.57
N LEU A 78 -6.63 -8.40 -5.11
CA LEU A 78 -5.32 -8.50 -4.46
C LEU A 78 -4.69 -7.12 -4.25
N LEU A 79 -4.79 -6.22 -5.24
CA LEU A 79 -4.21 -4.88 -5.15
C LEU A 79 -4.81 -4.08 -3.98
N VAL A 80 -6.13 -4.07 -3.84
CA VAL A 80 -6.79 -3.38 -2.73
C VAL A 80 -6.40 -4.01 -1.40
N ARG A 81 -6.50 -5.33 -1.31
CA ARG A 81 -6.26 -6.07 -0.06
C ARG A 81 -4.83 -5.93 0.42
N LEU A 82 -3.86 -6.18 -0.48
CA LEU A 82 -2.44 -6.13 -0.14
C LEU A 82 -1.96 -4.71 0.14
N ALA A 83 -2.44 -3.70 -0.63
CA ALA A 83 -2.11 -2.31 -0.37
C ALA A 83 -2.63 -1.83 0.98
N ALA A 84 -3.84 -2.24 1.38
CA ALA A 84 -4.42 -1.93 2.68
C ALA A 84 -3.67 -2.65 3.80
N ASP A 85 -3.42 -3.94 3.65
CA ASP A 85 -2.80 -4.76 4.69
C ASP A 85 -1.32 -4.41 4.87
N SER A 86 -0.53 -4.33 3.80
CA SER A 86 0.91 -4.08 3.90
C SER A 86 1.29 -2.62 4.14
N GLY A 87 0.45 -1.67 3.74
CA GLY A 87 0.77 -0.26 3.70
C GLY A 87 1.94 0.06 2.75
N ALA A 88 2.23 -0.80 1.78
CA ALA A 88 3.31 -0.60 0.80
C ALA A 88 3.08 0.59 -0.11
N ARG A 89 4.15 1.21 -0.58
CA ARG A 89 4.08 2.26 -1.61
C ARG A 89 3.77 1.64 -2.96
N ARG A 90 3.18 2.41 -3.89
CA ARG A 90 2.85 1.93 -5.24
C ARG A 90 4.04 1.32 -5.98
N GLY A 91 5.23 1.90 -5.85
CA GLY A 91 6.45 1.39 -6.47
C GLY A 91 7.01 0.15 -5.79
N GLU A 92 6.73 -0.05 -4.50
CA GLU A 92 7.05 -1.26 -3.77
C GLU A 92 6.08 -2.38 -4.20
N LEU A 93 4.77 -2.11 -4.21
CA LEU A 93 3.75 -3.07 -4.67
C LEU A 93 4.06 -3.62 -6.07
N ALA A 94 4.47 -2.75 -6.99
CA ALA A 94 4.74 -3.13 -8.38
C ALA A 94 5.78 -4.26 -8.53
N VAL A 95 6.73 -4.34 -7.61
CA VAL A 95 7.88 -5.25 -7.69
C VAL A 95 7.92 -6.32 -6.59
N LEU A 96 6.77 -6.59 -5.98
CA LEU A 96 6.61 -7.71 -5.05
C LEU A 96 6.56 -9.03 -5.80
N ARG A 97 7.20 -10.04 -5.22
CA ARG A 97 7.23 -11.41 -5.72
C ARG A 97 6.63 -12.38 -4.71
N LEU A 98 6.23 -13.55 -5.17
CA LEU A 98 5.79 -14.63 -4.27
C LEU A 98 6.90 -15.02 -3.28
N GLY A 99 8.16 -15.06 -3.73
CA GLY A 99 9.31 -15.36 -2.88
C GLY A 99 9.62 -14.31 -1.80
N ASP A 100 8.98 -13.13 -1.83
CA ASP A 100 9.08 -12.14 -0.76
C ASP A 100 8.17 -12.48 0.44
N LEU A 101 7.29 -13.47 0.30
CA LEU A 101 6.37 -13.95 1.33
C LEU A 101 6.89 -15.22 1.97
N ASP A 102 7.16 -15.18 3.28
CA ASP A 102 7.53 -16.31 4.13
C ASP A 102 6.45 -16.50 5.19
N GLY A 103 5.65 -17.54 5.04
CA GLY A 103 4.45 -17.75 5.83
C GLY A 103 3.50 -16.54 5.75
N ARG A 104 3.41 -15.76 6.82
CA ARG A 104 2.62 -14.53 6.85
C ARG A 104 3.46 -13.25 6.79
N VAL A 105 4.76 -13.37 6.66
CA VAL A 105 5.69 -12.24 6.71
C VAL A 105 6.11 -11.86 5.30
N LEU A 106 5.73 -10.65 4.88
CA LEU A 106 6.11 -10.05 3.60
C LEU A 106 7.35 -9.18 3.78
N SER A 107 8.41 -9.48 3.05
CA SER A 107 9.63 -8.67 2.97
C SER A 107 9.50 -7.61 1.87
N ILE A 108 9.64 -6.33 2.22
CA ILE A 108 9.56 -5.20 1.28
C ILE A 108 10.94 -4.54 1.21
N GLU A 109 11.73 -4.96 0.23
CA GLU A 109 13.14 -4.57 0.09
C GLU A 109 13.42 -3.76 -1.18
N ARG A 110 12.52 -3.87 -2.16
CA ARG A 110 12.68 -3.28 -3.48
C ARG A 110 11.57 -2.28 -3.77
N GLY A 111 11.84 -1.38 -4.71
CA GLY A 111 10.86 -0.43 -5.21
C GLY A 111 11.18 0.04 -6.61
N LEU A 112 10.15 0.46 -7.33
CA LEU A 112 10.26 1.10 -8.64
C LEU A 112 10.19 2.60 -8.47
N SER A 113 11.27 3.31 -8.83
CA SER A 113 11.33 4.76 -8.83
C SER A 113 11.73 5.25 -10.21
N HIS A 114 10.93 6.11 -10.84
CA HIS A 114 11.16 6.61 -12.21
C HIS A 114 11.44 5.51 -13.24
N GLY A 115 10.76 4.35 -13.12
CA GLY A 115 10.96 3.20 -14.00
C GLY A 115 12.19 2.35 -13.69
N VAL A 116 13.03 2.74 -12.72
CA VAL A 116 14.22 2.00 -12.32
C VAL A 116 13.92 1.16 -11.09
N LEU A 117 14.17 -0.15 -11.22
CA LEU A 117 14.14 -1.09 -10.09
C LEU A 117 15.40 -0.87 -9.24
N GLY A 118 15.21 -0.62 -7.96
CA GLY A 118 16.33 -0.42 -7.04
C GLY A 118 15.95 -0.78 -5.60
N SER A 119 16.96 -0.80 -4.73
CA SER A 119 16.71 -0.77 -3.31
C SER A 119 15.95 0.51 -2.97
N THR A 120 15.02 0.43 -2.05
CA THR A 120 14.20 1.59 -1.65
C THR A 120 15.11 2.71 -1.13
N LYS A 121 15.33 3.75 -1.95
CA LYS A 121 16.29 4.86 -1.72
C LYS A 121 16.12 5.61 -0.36
N SER A 122 15.00 5.46 0.29
CA SER A 122 14.69 6.13 1.57
C SER A 122 14.03 5.23 2.60
N SER A 123 13.72 3.99 2.23
CA SER A 123 13.02 3.05 3.11
C SER A 123 13.96 1.88 3.37
N ARG A 124 14.30 1.67 4.61
CA ARG A 124 14.91 0.41 5.01
C ARG A 124 14.02 -0.73 4.55
N ALA A 125 14.63 -1.84 4.12
CA ALA A 125 13.97 -3.11 4.04
C ALA A 125 13.13 -3.30 5.31
N ARG A 126 11.87 -3.70 5.14
CA ARG A 126 11.00 -3.94 6.27
C ARG A 126 10.21 -5.23 6.08
N ARG A 127 9.87 -5.84 7.18
CA ARG A 127 9.04 -7.03 7.23
C ARG A 127 7.66 -6.65 7.79
N VAL A 128 6.61 -7.09 7.11
CA VAL A 128 5.22 -6.79 7.49
C VAL A 128 4.45 -8.09 7.60
N THR A 129 3.87 -8.37 8.74
CA THR A 129 2.98 -9.52 8.91
C THR A 129 1.63 -9.22 8.26
N LEU A 130 1.21 -10.06 7.32
CA LEU A 130 -0.07 -9.96 6.62
C LEU A 130 -1.17 -10.70 7.36
N GLY A 131 -2.42 -10.28 7.12
CA GLY A 131 -3.61 -11.00 7.53
C GLY A 131 -3.72 -12.35 6.82
N ALA A 132 -4.27 -13.36 7.48
CA ALA A 132 -4.41 -14.71 6.91
C ALA A 132 -5.18 -14.69 5.57
N THR A 133 -6.24 -13.89 5.47
CA THR A 133 -7.02 -13.73 4.23
C THR A 133 -6.18 -13.18 3.07
N THR A 134 -5.27 -12.23 3.33
CA THR A 134 -4.38 -11.67 2.31
C THR A 134 -3.42 -12.74 1.79
N VAL A 135 -2.85 -13.53 2.70
CA VAL A 135 -1.93 -14.63 2.36
C VAL A 135 -2.67 -15.71 1.55
N ALA A 136 -3.86 -16.12 1.99
CA ALA A 136 -4.68 -17.10 1.27
C ALA A 136 -5.02 -16.62 -0.14
N LEU A 137 -5.33 -15.33 -0.31
CA LEU A 137 -5.62 -14.74 -1.62
C LEU A 137 -4.38 -14.74 -2.54
N ILE A 138 -3.19 -14.47 -2.00
CA ILE A 138 -1.93 -14.57 -2.77
C ILE A 138 -1.74 -16.00 -3.27
N HIS A 139 -1.78 -17.00 -2.39
CA HIS A 139 -1.60 -18.40 -2.77
C HIS A 139 -2.66 -18.85 -3.76
N HIS A 140 -3.94 -18.56 -3.49
CA HIS A 140 -5.03 -18.89 -4.41
C HIS A 140 -4.77 -18.37 -5.83
N GLN A 141 -4.32 -17.13 -5.99
CA GLN A 141 -4.02 -16.58 -7.31
C GLN A 141 -2.86 -17.28 -8.03
N PHE A 142 -1.88 -17.82 -7.30
CA PHE A 142 -0.81 -18.58 -7.92
C PHE A 142 -1.27 -20.00 -8.28
N ASP A 143 -1.97 -20.66 -7.37
CA ASP A 143 -2.45 -22.03 -7.55
C ASP A 143 -3.49 -22.12 -8.67
N SER A 144 -4.46 -21.19 -8.71
CA SER A 144 -5.52 -21.17 -9.74
C SER A 144 -5.02 -20.95 -11.18
N TRP A 145 -3.81 -20.37 -11.33
CA TRP A 145 -3.23 -20.09 -12.65
C TRP A 145 -2.01 -20.95 -12.96
N ALA A 146 -1.69 -21.94 -12.12
CA ALA A 146 -0.54 -22.82 -12.28
C ALA A 146 -0.74 -23.88 -13.38
N GLU A 147 -1.97 -24.34 -13.63
CA GLU A 147 -2.26 -25.48 -14.51
C GLU A 147 -3.15 -25.11 -15.72
N PRO A 148 -2.93 -25.70 -16.90
CA PRO A 148 -1.82 -26.52 -17.39
C PRO A 148 -0.85 -25.67 -18.23
N ARG A 149 0.37 -25.39 -17.76
CA ARG A 149 1.33 -24.59 -18.51
C ARG A 149 2.68 -25.26 -18.64
N PRO A 150 3.20 -25.41 -19.89
CA PRO A 150 4.52 -25.99 -20.14
C PRO A 150 5.69 -25.02 -19.84
N THR A 151 5.42 -23.75 -19.50
CA THR A 151 6.44 -22.73 -19.25
C THR A 151 6.53 -22.43 -17.75
N PRO A 152 7.73 -22.26 -17.17
CA PRO A 152 7.84 -21.82 -15.81
C PRO A 152 7.12 -20.47 -15.63
N MET A 153 6.17 -20.42 -14.70
CA MET A 153 5.45 -19.21 -14.36
C MET A 153 6.38 -18.25 -13.61
N GLY A 154 6.36 -16.98 -13.97
CA GLY A 154 7.03 -15.95 -13.19
C GLY A 154 6.40 -15.78 -11.80
N ASP A 155 7.08 -15.10 -10.91
CA ASP A 155 6.71 -14.98 -9.49
C ASP A 155 6.19 -13.59 -9.08
N TRP A 156 5.96 -12.67 -10.02
CA TRP A 156 5.47 -11.33 -9.73
C TRP A 156 4.03 -11.36 -9.20
N LEU A 157 3.78 -10.70 -8.05
CA LEU A 157 2.42 -10.63 -7.50
C LEU A 157 1.48 -9.85 -8.42
N PHE A 158 1.97 -8.78 -9.04
CA PHE A 158 1.21 -7.97 -9.99
C PHE A 158 1.82 -8.07 -11.38
N ALA A 159 1.10 -8.69 -12.28
CA ALA A 159 1.54 -9.00 -13.63
C ALA A 159 0.45 -8.69 -14.67
N PRO A 160 0.81 -8.33 -15.91
CA PRO A 160 -0.17 -8.06 -16.96
C PRO A 160 -0.88 -9.32 -17.46
N THR A 161 -0.23 -10.48 -17.27
CA THR A 161 -0.74 -11.79 -17.72
C THR A 161 -0.59 -12.83 -16.61
N PRO A 162 -1.38 -13.90 -16.66
CA PRO A 162 -1.24 -15.01 -15.71
C PRO A 162 0.13 -15.69 -15.74
N ALA A 163 0.91 -15.57 -16.81
CA ALA A 163 2.27 -16.11 -16.88
C ALA A 163 3.27 -15.42 -15.93
N ARG A 164 2.94 -14.19 -15.48
CA ARG A 164 3.70 -13.43 -14.47
C ARG A 164 5.19 -13.24 -14.79
N GLU A 165 5.57 -13.27 -16.06
CA GLU A 165 6.95 -13.11 -16.54
C GLU A 165 7.48 -11.69 -16.30
N THR A 166 6.58 -10.71 -16.33
CA THR A 166 6.88 -9.30 -16.14
C THR A 166 5.96 -8.70 -15.08
N PHE A 167 6.45 -7.66 -14.40
CA PHE A 167 5.65 -6.93 -13.41
C PHE A 167 4.83 -5.80 -14.05
N MET A 168 3.73 -5.44 -13.41
CA MET A 168 3.01 -4.20 -13.73
C MET A 168 3.78 -2.99 -13.22
N THR A 169 3.88 -1.93 -14.04
CA THR A 169 4.48 -0.67 -13.60
C THR A 169 3.66 -0.02 -12.47
N ALA A 170 4.31 0.82 -11.68
CA ALA A 170 3.63 1.57 -10.61
C ALA A 170 2.48 2.45 -11.14
N ASP A 171 2.61 2.97 -12.37
CA ASP A 171 1.57 3.75 -13.03
C ASP A 171 0.41 2.86 -13.50
N ALA A 172 0.68 1.67 -14.04
CA ALA A 172 -0.35 0.69 -14.40
C ALA A 172 -1.18 0.29 -13.17
N LEU A 173 -0.53 0.02 -12.02
CA LEU A 173 -1.23 -0.23 -10.74
C LEU A 173 -2.08 0.96 -10.29
N SER A 174 -1.56 2.18 -10.43
CA SER A 174 -2.31 3.40 -10.08
C SER A 174 -3.52 3.60 -10.99
N HIS A 175 -3.40 3.30 -12.29
CA HIS A 175 -4.51 3.35 -13.24
C HIS A 175 -5.56 2.28 -12.92
N LYS A 176 -5.12 1.06 -12.64
CA LYS A 176 -5.96 -0.07 -12.26
C LYS A 176 -6.78 0.26 -11.00
N PHE A 177 -6.13 0.74 -9.96
CA PHE A 177 -6.78 1.14 -8.71
C PHE A 177 -7.78 2.29 -8.91
N ARG A 178 -7.43 3.31 -9.72
CA ARG A 178 -8.34 4.43 -10.00
C ARG A 178 -9.58 3.99 -10.77
N ARG A 179 -9.43 3.09 -11.73
CA ARG A 179 -10.57 2.53 -12.49
C ARG A 179 -11.51 1.78 -11.54
N LEU A 180 -10.98 0.84 -10.76
CA LEU A 180 -11.74 0.09 -9.78
C LEU A 180 -12.49 1.02 -8.80
N GLY A 181 -11.78 1.99 -8.23
CA GLY A 181 -12.35 2.89 -7.25
C GLY A 181 -13.48 3.76 -7.81
N ARG A 182 -13.36 4.23 -9.05
CA ARG A 182 -14.45 4.96 -9.73
C ARG A 182 -15.66 4.05 -9.94
N SER A 183 -15.46 2.83 -10.38
CA SER A 183 -16.54 1.85 -10.58
C SER A 183 -17.20 1.46 -9.24
N ALA A 184 -16.44 1.43 -8.15
CA ALA A 184 -16.95 1.24 -6.80
C ALA A 184 -17.61 2.49 -6.18
N GLY A 185 -17.67 3.63 -6.90
CA GLY A 185 -18.27 4.87 -6.40
C GLY A 185 -17.41 5.61 -5.36
N VAL A 186 -16.11 5.32 -5.28
CA VAL A 186 -15.20 6.00 -4.35
C VAL A 186 -14.68 7.29 -4.97
N GLU A 187 -14.76 8.39 -4.23
CA GLU A 187 -14.31 9.69 -4.68
C GLU A 187 -12.78 9.80 -4.71
N ASN A 188 -12.22 10.22 -5.86
CA ASN A 188 -10.78 10.45 -6.05
C ASN A 188 -9.89 9.27 -5.57
N PRO A 189 -10.11 8.02 -6.06
CA PRO A 189 -9.41 6.85 -5.56
C PRO A 189 -7.91 6.92 -5.89
N ALA A 190 -7.07 6.69 -4.87
CA ALA A 190 -5.62 6.69 -5.00
C ALA A 190 -4.95 5.77 -3.97
N LEU A 191 -4.01 4.93 -4.41
CA LEU A 191 -3.25 4.02 -3.54
C LEU A 191 -2.60 4.73 -2.35
N HIS A 192 -2.09 5.95 -2.58
CA HIS A 192 -1.48 6.73 -1.50
C HIS A 192 -2.49 7.14 -0.41
N ARG A 193 -3.72 7.50 -0.81
CA ARG A 193 -4.80 7.84 0.13
C ARG A 193 -5.25 6.62 0.94
N LEU A 194 -5.28 5.43 0.31
CA LEU A 194 -5.58 4.17 0.99
C LEU A 194 -4.51 3.89 2.06
N ARG A 195 -3.22 3.97 1.71
CA ARG A 195 -2.12 3.82 2.67
C ARG A 195 -2.24 4.82 3.84
N HIS A 196 -2.60 6.08 3.57
CA HIS A 196 -2.84 7.08 4.61
C HIS A 196 -4.02 6.71 5.50
N GLY A 197 -5.12 6.22 4.95
CA GLY A 197 -6.30 5.79 5.72
C GLY A 197 -5.98 4.67 6.71
N VAL A 198 -5.25 3.66 6.26
CA VAL A 198 -4.79 2.57 7.13
C VAL A 198 -3.87 3.09 8.24
N ALA A 199 -2.95 3.99 7.90
CA ALA A 199 -2.05 4.58 8.88
C ALA A 199 -2.80 5.41 9.93
N THR A 200 -3.73 6.26 9.50
CA THR A 200 -4.60 7.05 10.39
C THR A 200 -5.35 6.15 11.36
N HIS A 201 -5.98 5.09 10.84
CA HIS A 201 -6.69 4.13 11.69
C HIS A 201 -5.80 3.47 12.74
N LEU A 202 -4.58 3.08 12.38
CA LEU A 202 -3.64 2.49 13.34
C LEU A 202 -3.23 3.49 14.44
N VAL A 203 -3.09 4.77 14.07
CA VAL A 203 -2.76 5.84 15.03
C VAL A 203 -3.94 6.14 15.94
N GLU A 204 -5.17 6.20 15.42
CA GLU A 204 -6.42 6.33 16.20
C GLU A 204 -6.58 5.18 17.23
N LYS A 205 -6.01 4.02 16.95
CA LYS A 205 -5.97 2.87 17.87
C LYS A 205 -4.71 2.85 18.77
N GLY A 206 -4.03 3.97 18.95
CA GLY A 206 -2.84 4.07 19.79
C GLY A 206 -1.60 3.33 19.26
N LYS A 207 -1.64 2.80 18.02
CA LYS A 207 -0.57 1.94 17.45
C LYS A 207 0.43 2.72 16.60
N LEU A 208 0.83 3.92 17.04
CA LEU A 208 1.69 4.84 16.29
C LEU A 208 3.02 4.19 15.82
N LEU A 209 3.75 3.53 16.73
CA LEU A 209 5.03 2.89 16.39
C LEU A 209 4.84 1.71 15.41
N LYS A 210 3.75 0.94 15.57
CA LYS A 210 3.40 -0.13 14.63
C LYS A 210 3.03 0.41 13.26
N ALA A 211 2.30 1.54 13.21
CA ALA A 211 2.00 2.25 11.97
C ALA A 211 3.27 2.73 11.28
N GLN A 212 4.18 3.36 12.02
CA GLN A 212 5.48 3.83 11.51
C GLN A 212 6.31 2.68 10.93
N ALA A 213 6.47 1.59 11.66
CA ALA A 213 7.22 0.41 11.21
C ALA A 213 6.61 -0.19 9.93
N ARG A 214 5.28 -0.38 9.91
CA ARG A 214 4.55 -0.92 8.75
C ARG A 214 4.68 -0.03 7.51
N LEU A 215 4.63 1.29 7.69
CA LEU A 215 4.79 2.25 6.60
C LEU A 215 6.26 2.41 6.14
N GLY A 216 7.24 2.02 6.95
CA GLY A 216 8.65 2.24 6.66
C GLY A 216 9.00 3.73 6.62
N HIS A 217 8.52 4.51 7.57
CA HIS A 217 8.96 5.89 7.76
C HIS A 217 10.28 5.90 8.51
N ARG A 218 11.30 6.55 7.92
CA ARG A 218 12.65 6.62 8.49
C ARG A 218 12.66 7.41 9.81
N ASP A 219 11.87 8.47 9.85
CA ASP A 219 11.80 9.40 10.95
C ASP A 219 10.40 9.35 11.61
N PRO A 220 10.31 9.05 12.93
CA PRO A 220 9.06 9.11 13.68
C PRO A 220 8.34 10.45 13.55
N SER A 221 9.08 11.55 13.43
CA SER A 221 8.52 12.89 13.25
C SER A 221 7.68 13.00 11.99
N THR A 222 7.99 12.21 10.96
CA THR A 222 7.17 12.13 9.73
C THR A 222 5.79 11.56 10.05
N THR A 223 5.71 10.49 10.83
CA THR A 223 4.42 9.90 11.22
C THR A 223 3.66 10.85 12.15
N LEU A 224 4.30 11.38 13.17
CA LEU A 224 3.69 12.37 14.08
C LEU A 224 3.18 13.59 13.32
N ARG A 225 3.97 14.17 12.42
CA ARG A 225 3.60 15.36 11.66
C ARG A 225 2.37 15.15 10.78
N HIS A 226 2.22 13.95 10.21
CA HIS A 226 1.10 13.63 9.32
C HIS A 226 -0.14 13.14 10.06
N TYR A 227 0.03 12.53 11.24
CA TYR A 227 -1.05 11.83 11.95
C TYR A 227 -1.28 12.33 13.38
N SER A 228 -0.65 13.44 13.81
CA SER A 228 -0.84 13.98 15.16
C SER A 228 -2.31 14.31 15.48
N HIS A 229 -3.09 14.66 14.47
CA HIS A 229 -4.52 14.94 14.62
C HIS A 229 -5.36 13.68 14.90
N ALA A 230 -4.81 12.51 14.67
CA ALA A 230 -5.46 11.21 14.89
C ALA A 230 -4.99 10.52 16.18
N VAL A 231 -4.06 11.14 16.93
CA VAL A 231 -3.65 10.64 18.25
C VAL A 231 -4.80 10.91 19.22
N PRO A 232 -5.33 9.89 19.93
CA PRO A 232 -6.31 10.10 20.97
C PRO A 232 -5.79 11.08 22.02
N LEU A 233 -6.63 12.04 22.41
CA LEU A 233 -6.32 12.97 23.52
C LEU A 233 -6.78 12.42 24.86
N ASP A 234 -7.63 11.40 24.84
CA ASP A 234 -8.13 10.67 25.96
C ASP A 234 -7.10 9.58 26.32
N ASP A 235 -6.67 9.53 27.55
CA ASP A 235 -5.69 8.59 28.11
C ASP A 235 -6.27 7.74 29.26
N LEU A 236 -7.59 7.58 29.31
CA LEU A 236 -8.27 6.77 30.33
C LEU A 236 -7.73 5.34 30.37
N ASP A 237 -7.47 4.74 29.20
CA ASP A 237 -6.87 3.42 29.07
C ASP A 237 -5.47 3.34 29.72
N VAL A 238 -4.67 4.40 29.60
CA VAL A 238 -3.35 4.51 30.24
C VAL A 238 -3.51 4.68 31.75
N ALA A 239 -4.47 5.50 32.18
CA ALA A 239 -4.73 5.71 33.60
C ALA A 239 -5.20 4.41 34.27
N ASP A 240 -6.11 3.67 33.65
CA ASP A 240 -6.61 2.38 34.14
C ASP A 240 -5.49 1.33 34.20
N GLU A 241 -4.63 1.25 33.17
CA GLU A 241 -3.48 0.35 33.14
C GLU A 241 -2.48 0.68 34.27
N LEU A 242 -2.19 1.96 34.48
CA LEU A 242 -1.30 2.40 35.56
C LEU A 242 -1.91 2.11 36.93
N ASP A 243 -3.20 2.35 37.10
CA ASP A 243 -3.89 2.06 38.36
C ASP A 243 -3.86 0.56 38.68
N GLN A 244 -4.05 -0.28 37.68
CA GLN A 244 -3.94 -1.72 37.84
C GLN A 244 -2.54 -2.14 38.26
N VAL A 245 -1.49 -1.67 37.56
CA VAL A 245 -0.09 -2.01 37.86
C VAL A 245 0.34 -1.49 39.24
N LEU A 246 -0.13 -0.30 39.65
CA LEU A 246 0.23 0.30 40.91
C LEU A 246 -0.50 -0.35 42.10
N ASN A 247 -1.61 -1.00 41.88
CA ASN A 247 -2.38 -1.69 42.91
C ASN A 247 -2.14 -3.21 42.96
N ASP A 248 -1.49 -3.80 41.96
CA ASP A 248 -1.00 -5.18 42.00
C ASP A 248 0.18 -5.29 43.00
N ARG A 249 -0.11 -5.84 44.19
CA ARG A 249 0.85 -6.12 45.26
C ARG A 249 1.24 -7.58 45.31
#